data_70157b3942384df6784ce9f79eee24c8
#
_entry.id   70157b3942384df6784ce9f79eee24c8
#
_cell.length_a   1.000
_cell.length_b   1.000
_cell.length_c   1.000
_cell.angle_alpha   90.00
_cell.angle_beta   90.00
_cell.angle_gamma   90.00
#
_symmetry.space_group_name_H-M   'P 1'
#
loop_
_entity.id
_entity.type
_entity.pdbx_description
1 polymer ?
#
loop_
_entity_poly.entity_id
_entity_poly.type
_entity_poly.pdbx_seq_one_letter_code
_entity_poly.pdbx_strand_id
1 'polypeptide(L)'
;RHGIDLSKACVRRIMIDAGFWVPRKQRPPKVHQPRNRRACLGELVQIDGSDHAWFEDRAPACTLLVYVDDATGRLMQLLFVPTESTQAYFTATRAYVERHGKPQAFYSDKAGVFRINARENAEGRGYTQFGRALFELNIDSLCANTSQAKGRVERMNGVLQDRLVKELRLRGISSMAAANAYALTFMADFNARFAKVPRSDFDAHRP
;
A
#
# COMPACT_ATOMS: atom_id res chain seq x y z
N ARG A 1 -22.55 23.84 -24.52
CA ARG A 1 -23.19 23.85 -23.17
C ARG A 1 -24.59 24.41 -23.38
N HIS A 2 -25.62 23.66 -23.02
CA HIS A 2 -26.99 23.89 -23.46
C HIS A 2 -27.84 24.60 -22.39
N GLY A 3 -27.24 25.13 -21.30
CA GLY A 3 -27.96 25.90 -20.27
C GLY A 3 -29.01 25.09 -19.48
N ILE A 4 -28.91 23.76 -19.50
CA ILE A 4 -29.85 22.88 -18.80
C ILE A 4 -29.32 22.61 -17.39
N ASP A 5 -30.09 22.99 -16.40
CA ASP A 5 -29.79 22.69 -14.99
C ASP A 5 -30.66 21.54 -14.50
N LEU A 6 -30.05 20.42 -14.12
CA LEU A 6 -30.71 19.22 -13.67
C LEU A 6 -30.08 18.70 -12.37
N SER A 7 -30.94 18.22 -11.46
CA SER A 7 -30.43 17.57 -10.26
C SER A 7 -29.67 16.27 -10.60
N LYS A 8 -28.69 15.88 -9.77
CA LYS A 8 -27.96 14.61 -9.92
C LYS A 8 -28.88 13.38 -9.98
N ALA A 9 -30.00 13.43 -9.27
CA ALA A 9 -30.99 12.36 -9.29
C ALA A 9 -31.71 12.26 -10.63
N CYS A 10 -32.09 13.40 -11.21
CA CYS A 10 -32.72 13.47 -12.53
C CYS A 10 -31.78 12.97 -13.63
N VAL A 11 -30.52 13.45 -13.65
CA VAL A 11 -29.49 12.98 -14.60
C VAL A 11 -29.30 11.47 -14.49
N ARG A 12 -29.18 10.94 -13.26
CA ARG A 12 -29.03 9.48 -13.05
C ARG A 12 -30.22 8.70 -13.61
N ARG A 13 -31.45 9.16 -13.39
CA ARG A 13 -32.64 8.51 -13.91
C ARG A 13 -32.65 8.49 -15.43
N ILE A 14 -32.38 9.64 -16.08
CA ILE A 14 -32.28 9.74 -17.53
C ILE A 14 -31.23 8.78 -18.08
N MET A 15 -30.05 8.70 -17.44
CA MET A 15 -28.99 7.78 -17.85
C MET A 15 -29.39 6.30 -17.70
N ILE A 16 -30.18 5.95 -16.69
CA ILE A 16 -30.71 4.58 -16.50
C ILE A 16 -31.71 4.27 -17.61
N ASP A 17 -32.67 5.17 -17.84
CA ASP A 17 -33.73 5.00 -18.83
C ASP A 17 -33.16 4.91 -20.26
N ALA A 18 -32.09 5.66 -20.54
CA ALA A 18 -31.37 5.62 -21.81
C ALA A 18 -30.34 4.47 -21.95
N GLY A 19 -30.22 3.60 -20.95
CA GLY A 19 -29.26 2.48 -20.96
C GLY A 19 -27.79 2.85 -20.76
N PHE A 20 -27.48 4.13 -20.51
CA PHE A 20 -26.09 4.59 -20.28
C PHE A 20 -25.60 4.34 -18.85
N TRP A 21 -26.50 4.01 -17.93
CA TRP A 21 -26.16 3.76 -16.54
C TRP A 21 -26.84 2.50 -16.03
N VAL A 22 -26.03 1.55 -15.55
CA VAL A 22 -26.51 0.37 -14.84
C VAL A 22 -26.29 0.58 -13.33
N PRO A 23 -27.34 0.57 -12.50
CA PRO A 23 -27.19 0.64 -11.05
C PRO A 23 -26.25 -0.42 -10.50
N ARG A 24 -25.48 -0.09 -9.45
CA ARG A 24 -24.47 -1.01 -8.88
C ARG A 24 -25.06 -2.37 -8.52
N LYS A 25 -26.30 -2.42 -8.04
CA LYS A 25 -27.00 -3.67 -7.70
C LYS A 25 -27.30 -4.56 -8.90
N GLN A 26 -27.39 -3.98 -10.10
CA GLN A 26 -27.70 -4.71 -11.35
C GLN A 26 -26.46 -4.99 -12.19
N ARG A 27 -25.27 -4.49 -11.78
CA ARG A 27 -24.02 -4.80 -12.47
C ARG A 27 -23.64 -6.24 -12.20
N PRO A 28 -23.22 -7.00 -13.22
CA PRO A 28 -22.74 -8.35 -13.00
C PRO A 28 -21.58 -8.32 -11.98
N PRO A 29 -21.49 -9.31 -11.10
CA PRO A 29 -20.41 -9.39 -10.14
C PRO A 29 -19.08 -9.42 -10.89
N LYS A 30 -18.13 -8.55 -10.51
CA LYS A 30 -16.77 -8.63 -11.04
C LYS A 30 -16.16 -9.94 -10.54
N VAL A 31 -15.84 -10.84 -11.46
CA VAL A 31 -15.09 -12.05 -11.14
C VAL A 31 -13.68 -11.61 -10.73
N HIS A 32 -13.39 -11.69 -9.44
CA HIS A 32 -12.06 -11.47 -8.91
C HIS A 32 -11.34 -12.82 -8.88
N GLN A 33 -10.33 -13.00 -9.72
CA GLN A 33 -9.43 -14.14 -9.57
C GLN A 33 -8.54 -13.88 -8.34
N PRO A 34 -8.73 -14.62 -7.22
CA PRO A 34 -7.89 -14.45 -6.06
C PRO A 34 -6.48 -14.97 -6.36
N ARG A 35 -5.48 -14.12 -6.23
CA ARG A 35 -4.09 -14.55 -6.27
C ARG A 35 -3.74 -15.30 -4.96
N ASN A 36 -3.21 -16.51 -5.11
CA ASN A 36 -2.71 -17.27 -3.95
C ASN A 36 -1.64 -16.48 -3.19
N ARG A 37 -1.59 -16.67 -1.87
CA ARG A 37 -0.52 -16.15 -1.03
C ARG A 37 0.78 -16.85 -1.38
N ARG A 38 1.89 -16.16 -1.22
CA ARG A 38 3.21 -16.78 -1.21
C ARG A 38 3.30 -17.82 -0.09
N ALA A 39 4.26 -18.72 -0.20
CA ALA A 39 4.40 -19.79 0.77
C ALA A 39 5.15 -19.34 2.02
N CYS A 40 6.20 -18.54 1.83
CA CYS A 40 7.18 -18.21 2.86
C CYS A 40 7.11 -16.75 3.30
N LEU A 41 7.41 -16.48 4.56
CA LEU A 41 7.68 -15.15 5.06
C LEU A 41 8.88 -14.55 4.29
N GLY A 42 8.81 -13.27 3.91
CA GLY A 42 9.90 -12.57 3.20
C GLY A 42 10.03 -12.92 1.72
N GLU A 43 9.22 -13.84 1.17
CA GLU A 43 9.23 -14.16 -0.25
C GLU A 43 8.69 -13.01 -1.12
N LEU A 44 7.67 -12.30 -0.64
CA LEU A 44 7.10 -11.15 -1.31
C LEU A 44 6.52 -10.18 -0.29
N VAL A 45 6.98 -8.95 -0.31
CA VAL A 45 6.47 -7.88 0.55
C VAL A 45 5.79 -6.82 -0.32
N GLN A 46 4.52 -6.58 -0.08
CA GLN A 46 3.76 -5.53 -0.76
C GLN A 46 4.02 -4.20 -0.08
N ILE A 47 4.36 -3.18 -0.85
CA ILE A 47 4.64 -1.83 -0.37
C ILE A 47 3.71 -0.81 -1.01
N ASP A 48 3.26 0.16 -0.22
CA ASP A 48 2.32 1.19 -0.65
C ASP A 48 2.40 2.44 0.23
N GLY A 49 2.08 3.60 -0.34
CA GLY A 49 1.84 4.82 0.39
C GLY A 49 0.34 5.03 0.61
N SER A 50 -0.06 5.42 1.81
CA SER A 50 -1.44 5.70 2.17
C SER A 50 -1.56 7.12 2.70
N ASP A 51 -2.07 8.01 1.86
CA ASP A 51 -2.36 9.41 2.20
C ASP A 51 -3.69 9.47 2.95
N HIS A 52 -3.69 10.04 4.17
CA HIS A 52 -4.88 10.09 4.99
C HIS A 52 -4.75 11.11 6.13
N ALA A 53 -5.89 11.55 6.68
CA ALA A 53 -5.94 12.32 7.93
C ALA A 53 -5.68 11.41 9.15
N TRP A 54 -4.46 10.88 9.27
CA TRP A 54 -4.08 9.91 10.30
C TRP A 54 -4.29 10.42 11.73
N PHE A 55 -4.19 11.72 11.90
CA PHE A 55 -4.38 12.41 13.20
C PHE A 55 -5.73 13.10 13.31
N GLU A 56 -6.62 12.92 12.33
CA GLU A 56 -7.91 13.63 12.24
C GLU A 56 -7.67 15.16 12.28
N ASP A 57 -8.38 15.90 13.11
CA ASP A 57 -8.24 17.37 13.27
C ASP A 57 -7.05 17.77 14.16
N ARG A 58 -6.30 16.80 14.72
CA ARG A 58 -5.21 17.04 15.68
C ARG A 58 -3.88 17.40 15.02
N ALA A 59 -3.71 17.09 13.74
CA ALA A 59 -2.57 17.49 12.92
C ALA A 59 -2.91 17.37 11.42
N PRO A 60 -2.12 18.02 10.52
CA PRO A 60 -2.30 17.88 9.08
C PRO A 60 -2.26 16.43 8.61
N ALA A 61 -2.92 16.16 7.47
CA ALA A 61 -2.82 14.89 6.77
C ALA A 61 -1.37 14.60 6.38
N CYS A 62 -1.02 13.32 6.36
CA CYS A 62 0.31 12.85 5.98
C CYS A 62 0.23 11.46 5.36
N THR A 63 1.33 10.98 4.81
CA THR A 63 1.40 9.67 4.18
C THR A 63 1.96 8.63 5.15
N LEU A 64 1.33 7.47 5.23
CA LEU A 64 1.87 6.27 5.89
C LEU A 64 2.43 5.32 4.84
N LEU A 65 3.72 5.04 4.87
CA LEU A 65 4.33 3.97 4.10
C LEU A 65 4.08 2.64 4.81
N VAL A 66 3.53 1.67 4.07
CA VAL A 66 3.06 0.39 4.61
C VAL A 66 3.73 -0.75 3.87
N TYR A 67 4.37 -1.66 4.62
CA TYR A 67 5.01 -2.88 4.11
C TYR A 67 4.28 -4.08 4.69
N VAL A 68 3.70 -4.91 3.83
CA VAL A 68 2.90 -6.08 4.22
C VAL A 68 3.46 -7.34 3.60
N ASP A 69 3.79 -8.31 4.42
CA ASP A 69 4.21 -9.63 3.93
C ASP A 69 3.02 -10.36 3.25
N ASP A 70 3.26 -10.87 2.05
CA ASP A 70 2.23 -11.52 1.25
C ASP A 70 1.76 -12.86 1.81
N ALA A 71 2.66 -13.63 2.38
CA ALA A 71 2.37 -14.96 2.91
C ALA A 71 1.50 -14.87 4.18
N THR A 72 1.89 -14.02 5.10
CA THR A 72 1.32 -13.97 6.45
C THR A 72 0.32 -12.83 6.65
N GLY A 73 0.42 -11.76 5.85
CA GLY A 73 -0.31 -10.51 6.06
C GLY A 73 0.22 -9.70 7.24
N ARG A 74 1.42 -10.01 7.75
CA ARG A 74 2.09 -9.25 8.82
C ARG A 74 2.41 -7.85 8.32
N LEU A 75 2.24 -6.89 9.21
CA LEU A 75 2.84 -5.57 9.06
C LEU A 75 4.34 -5.71 9.34
N MET A 76 5.17 -5.44 8.34
CA MET A 76 6.61 -5.58 8.44
C MET A 76 7.29 -4.24 8.72
N GLN A 77 6.76 -3.14 8.15
CA GLN A 77 7.23 -1.79 8.39
C GLN A 77 6.10 -0.79 8.23
N LEU A 78 6.05 0.20 9.12
CA LEU A 78 5.21 1.39 9.05
C LEU A 78 6.10 2.62 9.24
N LEU A 79 5.91 3.65 8.39
CA LEU A 79 6.62 4.91 8.52
C LEU A 79 5.72 6.08 8.12
N PHE A 80 5.40 6.96 9.06
CA PHE A 80 4.73 8.23 8.78
C PHE A 80 5.71 9.24 8.22
N VAL A 81 5.35 9.84 7.10
CA VAL A 81 6.14 10.84 6.37
C VAL A 81 5.25 11.99 5.91
N PRO A 82 5.77 13.21 5.69
CA PRO A 82 4.95 14.32 5.21
C PRO A 82 4.30 14.02 3.84
N THR A 83 5.06 13.38 2.95
CA THR A 83 4.63 13.00 1.61
C THR A 83 5.42 11.80 1.11
N GLU A 84 4.86 11.07 0.18
CA GLU A 84 5.53 9.96 -0.51
C GLU A 84 6.70 10.48 -1.34
N SER A 85 7.88 9.93 -1.12
CA SER A 85 9.11 10.31 -1.83
C SER A 85 10.10 9.16 -1.89
N THR A 86 11.03 9.22 -2.85
CA THR A 86 12.12 8.24 -2.96
C THR A 86 12.93 8.14 -1.65
N GLN A 87 13.22 9.28 -1.01
CA GLN A 87 13.95 9.31 0.26
C GLN A 87 13.17 8.65 1.40
N ALA A 88 11.85 8.84 1.44
CA ALA A 88 10.99 8.18 2.42
C ALA A 88 11.01 6.65 2.26
N TYR A 89 10.98 6.16 1.01
CA TYR A 89 11.12 4.73 0.73
C TYR A 89 12.51 4.19 1.07
N PHE A 90 13.58 4.93 0.84
CA PHE A 90 14.92 4.53 1.30
C PHE A 90 14.96 4.37 2.82
N THR A 91 14.42 5.34 3.55
CA THR A 91 14.38 5.29 5.02
C THR A 91 13.57 4.09 5.53
N ALA A 92 12.37 3.86 4.96
CA ALA A 92 11.51 2.75 5.35
C ALA A 92 12.13 1.38 5.00
N THR A 93 12.70 1.26 3.79
CA THR A 93 13.34 0.02 3.34
C THR A 93 14.59 -0.30 4.13
N ARG A 94 15.41 0.70 4.46
CA ARG A 94 16.58 0.53 5.33
C ARG A 94 16.17 -0.03 6.68
N ALA A 95 15.20 0.60 7.35
CA ALA A 95 14.70 0.13 8.65
C ALA A 95 14.07 -1.27 8.57
N TYR A 96 13.44 -1.61 7.44
CA TYR A 96 12.95 -2.96 7.17
C TYR A 96 14.09 -3.98 7.08
N VAL A 97 15.09 -3.71 6.21
CA VAL A 97 16.22 -4.64 5.97
C VAL A 97 17.07 -4.84 7.22
N GLU A 98 17.35 -3.77 7.98
CA GLU A 98 18.08 -3.84 9.24
C GLU A 98 17.38 -4.72 10.30
N ARG A 99 16.03 -4.81 10.25
CA ARG A 99 15.25 -5.61 11.22
C ARG A 99 14.98 -7.03 10.78
N HIS A 100 14.76 -7.25 9.50
CA HIS A 100 14.24 -8.52 8.97
C HIS A 100 15.19 -9.22 8.00
N GLY A 101 16.20 -8.53 7.51
CA GLY A 101 16.98 -8.98 6.36
C GLY A 101 16.33 -8.57 5.02
N LYS A 102 16.97 -8.94 3.93
CA LYS A 102 16.55 -8.63 2.58
C LYS A 102 15.45 -9.58 2.11
N PRO A 103 14.23 -9.14 1.76
CA PRO A 103 13.21 -10.01 1.19
C PRO A 103 13.64 -10.45 -0.23
N GLN A 104 13.00 -11.47 -0.78
CA GLN A 104 13.27 -11.84 -2.17
C GLN A 104 12.75 -10.79 -3.14
N ALA A 105 11.54 -10.24 -2.91
CA ALA A 105 10.96 -9.24 -3.77
C ALA A 105 10.08 -8.23 -3.02
N PHE A 106 10.09 -6.99 -3.51
CA PHE A 106 9.06 -6.00 -3.22
C PHE A 106 8.04 -5.94 -4.35
N TYR A 107 6.78 -5.71 -3.99
CA TYR A 107 5.67 -5.57 -4.91
C TYR A 107 4.98 -4.23 -4.70
N SER A 108 5.10 -3.33 -5.68
CA SER A 108 4.57 -1.97 -5.65
C SER A 108 3.62 -1.70 -6.81
N ASP A 109 3.04 -0.51 -6.86
CA ASP A 109 2.40 0.00 -8.07
C ASP A 109 3.43 0.54 -9.08
N LYS A 110 2.90 1.17 -10.14
CA LYS A 110 3.72 1.80 -11.18
C LYS A 110 4.03 3.27 -10.89
N ALA A 111 4.00 3.69 -9.62
CA ALA A 111 4.37 5.06 -9.26
C ALA A 111 5.80 5.39 -9.71
N GLY A 112 6.06 6.67 -9.97
CA GLY A 112 7.34 7.14 -10.50
C GLY A 112 8.57 6.83 -9.61
N VAL A 113 8.34 6.52 -8.32
CA VAL A 113 9.39 6.05 -7.41
C VAL A 113 9.92 4.66 -7.81
N PHE A 114 9.02 3.78 -8.31
CA PHE A 114 9.35 2.38 -8.60
C PHE A 114 9.66 2.11 -10.06
N ARG A 115 9.14 2.92 -10.98
CA ARG A 115 9.28 2.72 -12.41
C ARG A 115 9.42 4.03 -13.19
N ILE A 116 10.36 4.06 -14.13
CA ILE A 116 10.44 5.11 -15.13
C ILE A 116 9.45 4.80 -16.25
N ASN A 117 8.61 5.76 -16.61
CA ASN A 117 7.67 5.61 -17.72
C ASN A 117 8.41 5.53 -19.07
N ALA A 118 7.91 4.72 -20.01
CA ALA A 118 8.55 4.43 -21.29
C ALA A 118 8.89 5.67 -22.15
N ARG A 119 8.25 6.83 -21.91
CA ARG A 119 8.55 8.10 -22.60
C ARG A 119 9.86 8.76 -22.17
N GLU A 120 10.34 8.47 -20.96
CA GLU A 120 11.59 9.01 -20.42
C GLU A 120 12.77 8.07 -20.67
N ASN A 121 12.51 6.91 -21.25
CA ASN A 121 13.46 5.83 -21.49
C ASN A 121 13.93 5.77 -22.94
N ALA A 122 14.26 6.92 -23.56
CA ALA A 122 14.77 6.93 -24.94
C ALA A 122 16.09 6.13 -25.12
N GLU A 123 16.77 5.77 -24.04
CA GLU A 123 18.03 5.03 -24.03
C GLU A 123 17.98 3.63 -23.39
N GLY A 124 16.80 3.12 -23.03
CA GLY A 124 16.61 1.69 -22.70
C GLY A 124 17.20 1.16 -21.38
N ARG A 125 17.75 2.03 -20.50
CA ARG A 125 18.42 1.65 -19.22
C ARG A 125 17.92 2.38 -17.99
N GLY A 126 16.65 2.78 -17.93
CA GLY A 126 16.13 3.58 -16.83
C GLY A 126 15.66 2.76 -15.63
N TYR A 127 16.51 2.57 -14.65
CA TYR A 127 16.07 2.28 -13.29
C TYR A 127 15.83 3.61 -12.56
N THR A 128 14.77 3.66 -11.74
CA THR A 128 14.65 4.73 -10.73
C THR A 128 15.79 4.59 -9.73
N GLN A 129 16.10 5.65 -8.98
CA GLN A 129 17.11 5.56 -7.92
C GLN A 129 16.78 4.46 -6.91
N PHE A 130 15.49 4.32 -6.57
CA PHE A 130 15.03 3.26 -5.67
C PHE A 130 15.20 1.87 -6.31
N GLY A 131 14.80 1.72 -7.58
CA GLY A 131 14.96 0.45 -8.32
C GLY A 131 16.43 0.02 -8.45
N ARG A 132 17.35 0.99 -8.63
CA ARG A 132 18.80 0.72 -8.67
C ARG A 132 19.29 0.21 -7.31
N ALA A 133 18.90 0.85 -6.21
CA ALA A 133 19.29 0.40 -4.89
C ALA A 133 18.76 -1.01 -4.57
N LEU A 134 17.53 -1.34 -4.97
CA LEU A 134 16.99 -2.70 -4.82
C LEU A 134 17.80 -3.72 -5.63
N PHE A 135 18.18 -3.36 -6.85
CA PHE A 135 19.04 -4.22 -7.68
C PHE A 135 20.42 -4.47 -7.03
N GLU A 136 21.07 -3.42 -6.51
CA GLU A 136 22.35 -3.55 -5.79
C GLU A 136 22.22 -4.40 -4.51
N LEU A 137 21.05 -4.36 -3.84
CA LEU A 137 20.73 -5.22 -2.69
C LEU A 137 20.30 -6.64 -3.08
N ASN A 138 20.22 -6.95 -4.36
CA ASN A 138 19.70 -8.20 -4.92
C ASN A 138 18.26 -8.49 -4.46
N ILE A 139 17.40 -7.46 -4.45
CA ILE A 139 15.98 -7.54 -4.15
C ILE A 139 15.19 -7.28 -5.43
N ASP A 140 14.33 -8.21 -5.81
CA ASP A 140 13.49 -8.05 -7.00
C ASP A 140 12.45 -6.94 -6.81
N SER A 141 12.28 -6.10 -7.83
CA SER A 141 11.25 -5.07 -7.87
C SER A 141 10.15 -5.48 -8.85
N LEU A 142 8.99 -5.85 -8.32
CA LEU A 142 7.84 -6.28 -9.09
C LEU A 142 6.78 -5.17 -9.08
N CYS A 143 6.37 -4.71 -10.28
CA CYS A 143 5.31 -3.72 -10.41
C CYS A 143 3.96 -4.37 -10.74
N ALA A 144 2.92 -3.99 -10.02
CA ALA A 144 1.55 -4.43 -10.29
C ALA A 144 1.07 -3.93 -11.66
N ASN A 145 0.58 -4.84 -12.50
CA ASN A 145 -0.06 -4.45 -13.77
C ASN A 145 -1.51 -4.00 -13.59
N THR A 146 -2.14 -4.35 -12.47
CA THR A 146 -3.52 -3.98 -12.13
C THR A 146 -3.63 -3.69 -10.63
N SER A 147 -4.56 -2.80 -10.25
CA SER A 147 -4.87 -2.53 -8.83
C SER A 147 -5.30 -3.79 -8.07
N GLN A 148 -5.95 -4.73 -8.74
CA GLN A 148 -6.39 -6.00 -8.15
C GLN A 148 -5.20 -6.84 -7.64
N ALA A 149 -4.05 -6.72 -8.27
CA ALA A 149 -2.84 -7.45 -7.89
C ALA A 149 -2.25 -6.98 -6.55
N LYS A 150 -2.53 -5.74 -6.11
CA LYS A 150 -2.15 -5.14 -4.81
C LYS A 150 -3.20 -5.29 -3.71
N GLY A 151 -4.26 -6.04 -3.94
CA GLY A 151 -5.43 -6.12 -3.05
C GLY A 151 -5.16 -6.45 -1.57
N ARG A 152 -3.95 -6.87 -1.19
CA ARG A 152 -3.58 -7.10 0.22
C ARG A 152 -3.16 -5.81 0.91
N VAL A 153 -2.23 -5.07 0.34
CA VAL A 153 -1.79 -3.80 0.93
C VAL A 153 -2.90 -2.76 0.86
N GLU A 154 -3.68 -2.70 -0.23
CA GLU A 154 -4.85 -1.82 -0.33
C GLU A 154 -5.89 -2.12 0.76
N ARG A 155 -6.18 -3.41 1.00
CA ARG A 155 -7.07 -3.82 2.10
C ARG A 155 -6.47 -3.51 3.46
N MET A 156 -5.16 -3.66 3.61
CA MET A 156 -4.45 -3.31 4.84
C MET A 156 -4.54 -1.80 5.10
N ASN A 157 -4.35 -0.97 4.08
CA ASN A 157 -4.51 0.48 4.19
C ASN A 157 -5.90 0.85 4.74
N GLY A 158 -6.98 0.24 4.22
CA GLY A 158 -8.33 0.43 4.76
C GLY A 158 -8.48 -0.01 6.22
N VAL A 159 -7.85 -1.11 6.62
CA VAL A 159 -7.84 -1.58 8.02
C VAL A 159 -7.05 -0.62 8.91
N LEU A 160 -5.92 -0.11 8.46
CA LEU A 160 -5.10 0.84 9.21
C LEU A 160 -5.80 2.20 9.35
N GLN A 161 -6.43 2.69 8.31
CA GLN A 161 -7.24 3.93 8.35
C GLN A 161 -8.38 3.84 9.37
N ASP A 162 -8.95 2.66 9.60
CA ASP A 162 -9.93 2.46 10.68
C ASP A 162 -9.25 2.27 12.05
N ARG A 163 -8.33 1.33 12.18
CA ARG A 163 -7.79 0.90 13.48
C ARG A 163 -6.68 1.81 14.01
N LEU A 164 -5.68 2.12 13.20
CA LEU A 164 -4.52 2.89 13.65
C LEU A 164 -4.90 4.32 13.99
N VAL A 165 -5.82 4.94 13.23
CA VAL A 165 -6.36 6.26 13.56
C VAL A 165 -6.98 6.28 14.97
N LYS A 166 -7.77 5.26 15.30
CA LYS A 166 -8.40 5.12 16.63
C LYS A 166 -7.36 4.91 17.73
N GLU A 167 -6.35 4.08 17.47
CA GLU A 167 -5.26 3.83 18.44
C GLU A 167 -4.44 5.10 18.70
N LEU A 168 -4.12 5.87 17.65
CA LEU A 168 -3.42 7.15 17.78
C LEU A 168 -4.25 8.15 18.60
N ARG A 169 -5.56 8.19 18.37
CA ARG A 169 -6.50 9.05 19.13
C ARG A 169 -6.53 8.68 20.60
N LEU A 170 -6.72 7.39 20.91
CA LEU A 170 -6.77 6.90 22.30
C LEU A 170 -5.51 7.19 23.10
N ARG A 171 -4.36 7.30 22.43
CA ARG A 171 -3.06 7.62 23.05
C ARG A 171 -2.70 9.09 23.00
N GLY A 172 -3.57 9.94 22.46
CA GLY A 172 -3.30 11.37 22.32
C GLY A 172 -2.15 11.68 21.34
N ILE A 173 -1.80 10.75 20.46
CA ILE A 173 -0.71 10.93 19.50
C ILE A 173 -1.19 11.82 18.36
N SER A 174 -0.48 12.96 18.15
CA SER A 174 -0.82 13.98 17.15
C SER A 174 0.40 14.45 16.34
N SER A 175 1.52 13.73 16.37
CA SER A 175 2.69 14.05 15.56
C SER A 175 3.27 12.80 14.89
N MET A 176 3.85 12.98 13.70
CA MET A 176 4.51 11.89 12.97
C MET A 176 5.65 11.26 13.78
N ALA A 177 6.42 12.06 14.53
CA ALA A 177 7.51 11.56 15.36
C ALA A 177 6.99 10.59 16.44
N ALA A 178 5.96 10.98 17.18
CA ALA A 178 5.33 10.14 18.20
C ALA A 178 4.64 8.91 17.58
N ALA A 179 4.02 9.06 16.40
CA ALA A 179 3.39 7.96 15.67
C ALA A 179 4.43 6.94 15.17
N ASN A 180 5.58 7.41 14.68
CA ASN A 180 6.69 6.53 14.28
C ASN A 180 7.30 5.79 15.48
N ALA A 181 7.43 6.44 16.62
CA ALA A 181 7.87 5.77 17.85
C ALA A 181 6.88 4.69 18.30
N TYR A 182 5.58 4.94 18.17
CA TYR A 182 4.53 3.97 18.52
C TYR A 182 4.35 2.85 17.49
N ALA A 183 4.74 3.05 16.23
CA ALA A 183 4.50 2.12 15.12
C ALA A 183 4.98 0.69 15.41
N LEU A 184 6.13 0.52 16.08
CA LEU A 184 6.68 -0.79 16.43
C LEU A 184 5.77 -1.55 17.40
N THR A 185 5.29 -0.88 18.45
CA THR A 185 4.36 -1.47 19.42
C THR A 185 3.04 -1.83 18.76
N PHE A 186 2.50 -0.95 17.92
CA PHE A 186 1.29 -1.22 17.17
C PHE A 186 1.45 -2.43 16.24
N MET A 187 2.55 -2.51 15.47
CA MET A 187 2.81 -3.64 14.58
C MET A 187 2.90 -4.96 15.34
N ALA A 188 3.59 -4.98 16.48
CA ALA A 188 3.72 -6.18 17.30
C ALA A 188 2.34 -6.69 17.77
N ASP A 189 1.52 -5.81 18.34
CA ASP A 189 0.17 -6.13 18.81
C ASP A 189 -0.76 -6.54 17.66
N PHE A 190 -0.73 -5.80 16.55
CA PHE A 190 -1.50 -6.12 15.36
C PHE A 190 -1.13 -7.50 14.79
N ASN A 191 0.15 -7.78 14.65
CA ASN A 191 0.64 -9.03 14.11
C ASN A 191 0.30 -10.23 15.00
N ALA A 192 0.39 -10.08 16.32
CA ALA A 192 -0.01 -11.12 17.26
C ALA A 192 -1.48 -11.53 17.12
N ARG A 193 -2.35 -10.57 16.78
CA ARG A 193 -3.80 -10.83 16.65
C ARG A 193 -4.24 -11.26 15.26
N PHE A 194 -3.60 -10.78 14.20
CA PHE A 194 -4.15 -10.84 12.84
C PHE A 194 -3.23 -11.51 11.80
N ALA A 195 -1.98 -11.74 12.13
CA ALA A 195 -1.08 -12.45 11.23
C ALA A 195 -1.53 -13.91 11.05
N LYS A 196 -1.31 -14.42 9.86
CA LYS A 196 -1.58 -15.81 9.50
C LYS A 196 -0.30 -16.62 9.52
N VAL A 197 -0.42 -17.89 9.86
CA VAL A 197 0.69 -18.84 9.71
C VAL A 197 1.00 -18.97 8.20
N PRO A 198 2.27 -18.87 7.78
CA PRO A 198 2.67 -19.12 6.41
C PRO A 198 2.49 -20.60 6.08
N ARG A 199 2.45 -20.95 4.79
CA ARG A 199 2.33 -22.36 4.37
C ARG A 199 3.62 -23.15 4.56
N SER A 200 4.75 -22.46 4.61
CA SER A 200 6.08 -23.01 4.89
C SER A 200 6.72 -22.23 6.02
N ASP A 201 7.35 -22.93 6.94
CA ASP A 201 8.10 -22.35 8.08
C ASP A 201 9.44 -21.73 7.65
N PHE A 202 9.83 -21.89 6.39
CA PHE A 202 11.04 -21.29 5.85
C PHE A 202 10.90 -19.76 5.81
N ASP A 203 11.84 -19.06 6.40
CA ASP A 203 12.00 -17.61 6.26
C ASP A 203 12.87 -17.32 5.05
N ALA A 204 12.28 -16.65 4.05
CA ALA A 204 12.94 -16.36 2.78
C ALA A 204 13.80 -15.08 2.80
N HIS A 205 13.90 -14.39 3.94
CA HIS A 205 14.83 -13.26 4.07
C HIS A 205 16.28 -13.72 3.95
N ARG A 206 17.08 -12.87 3.33
CA ARG A 206 18.52 -13.04 3.20
C ARG A 206 19.24 -12.02 4.08
N PRO A 207 20.42 -12.35 4.62
CA PRO A 207 21.22 -11.41 5.40
C PRO A 207 21.68 -10.19 4.59
#